data_9f9d5c65a595c21bfe1c88495079be74
#
_entry.id   9f9d5c65a595c21bfe1c88495079be74
#
_cell.length_a   1.000
_cell.length_b   1.000
_cell.length_c   1.000
_cell.angle_alpha   90.00
_cell.angle_beta   90.00
_cell.angle_gamma   90.00
#
_symmetry.space_group_name_H-M   'P 1'
#
loop_
_entity.id
_entity.type
_entity.pdbx_description
1 polymer ?
#
loop_
_entity_poly.entity_id
_entity_poly.type
_entity_poly.pdbx_seq_one_letter_code
_entity_poly.pdbx_strand_id
1 'polypeptide(L)'
;MRVTRPLIAAVALCLTAACSDDSTDGVGSPFGPEADPIPDVSQTRQPDITVMTQNMYVGADVDAVIGVLVTPDPADDLSALLAAISTLEETHFPSRAAAIAGEIARARPHVVGLQEVSIVDISLPPLGVDVHLDFLPVLLAELSARGLQYEVAARVRNIEATPLPGVSLIDDDAILVDRNRVEVHETSAQRFTANLGAVAPGVVLARGWVTAAVTIEERPYTIASTHLESGDAPGLDQLRAAQAAELVQALAGTTPTVVMGDLNDVPGSPMYQVLEGAGLTDIWAALRPGTSGYTCCHAADLSNRVQPFHKRIDYVFVRDGREGEKVTGQILRVGDVPADRFPGPAHRLWASDHAGLVARVNMHGLIP
;
A
#
# COMPACT_ATOMS: atom_id res chain seq x y z
N MET A 1 0.37 -45.89 -48.89
CA MET A 1 1.71 -46.47 -48.76
C MET A 1 2.18 -46.19 -47.35
N ARG A 2 2.00 -47.15 -46.47
CA ARG A 2 2.96 -48.02 -45.78
C ARG A 2 4.09 -47.21 -45.16
N VAL A 3 4.05 -47.02 -43.81
CA VAL A 3 4.62 -47.90 -42.77
C VAL A 3 6.11 -47.66 -42.63
N THR A 4 6.65 -47.23 -41.50
CA THR A 4 7.09 -48.09 -40.38
C THR A 4 7.69 -47.27 -39.24
N ARG A 5 7.32 -47.62 -38.02
CA ARG A 5 8.12 -47.49 -36.80
C ARG A 5 9.13 -48.64 -36.69
N PRO A 6 10.21 -48.51 -35.90
CA PRO A 6 10.30 -49.22 -34.63
C PRO A 6 10.99 -48.39 -33.55
N LEU A 7 10.63 -48.46 -32.30
CA LEU A 7 10.72 -49.46 -31.21
C LEU A 7 12.12 -49.58 -30.56
N ILE A 8 12.11 -49.28 -29.25
CA ILE A 8 12.73 -49.93 -28.09
C ILE A 8 14.21 -49.67 -27.79
N ALA A 9 14.51 -49.13 -26.59
CA ALA A 9 15.11 -49.94 -25.52
C ALA A 9 15.15 -49.15 -24.19
N ALA A 10 14.57 -49.77 -23.20
CA ALA A 10 14.74 -49.45 -21.80
C ALA A 10 16.01 -50.14 -21.27
N VAL A 11 16.72 -49.48 -20.33
CA VAL A 11 17.58 -50.18 -19.37
C VAL A 11 17.39 -49.53 -18.02
N ALA A 12 17.01 -50.38 -17.09
CA ALA A 12 16.81 -50.08 -15.66
C ALA A 12 18.08 -50.41 -14.85
N LEU A 13 18.07 -49.85 -13.64
CA LEU A 13 18.71 -50.34 -12.42
C LEU A 13 20.20 -49.99 -12.17
N CYS A 14 20.45 -49.23 -11.11
CA CYS A 14 21.04 -49.78 -9.87
C CYS A 14 20.95 -48.78 -8.72
N LEU A 15 20.38 -49.21 -7.66
CA LEU A 15 20.45 -48.66 -6.29
C LEU A 15 21.87 -48.90 -5.73
N THR A 16 22.46 -47.89 -5.10
CA THR A 16 23.29 -48.11 -3.91
C THR A 16 23.13 -46.96 -2.95
N ALA A 17 22.72 -47.27 -1.74
CA ALA A 17 22.76 -46.41 -0.57
C ALA A 17 24.17 -46.37 0.00
N ALA A 18 24.61 -45.21 0.46
CA ALA A 18 25.59 -45.09 1.54
C ALA A 18 25.54 -43.70 2.19
N CYS A 19 25.13 -43.66 3.39
CA CYS A 19 25.49 -42.94 4.60
C CYS A 19 26.25 -41.61 4.56
N SER A 20 25.62 -40.66 5.23
CA SER A 20 26.12 -39.68 6.20
C SER A 20 27.49 -39.03 5.97
N ASP A 21 27.43 -37.70 5.82
CA ASP A 21 28.26 -36.86 6.67
C ASP A 21 27.62 -35.50 6.90
N ASP A 22 27.64 -35.14 8.17
CA ASP A 22 27.09 -33.95 8.80
C ASP A 22 28.11 -32.83 8.55
N SER A 23 27.77 -31.83 7.72
CA SER A 23 28.43 -30.54 7.70
C SER A 23 27.40 -29.46 7.45
N THR A 24 26.97 -28.87 8.53
CA THR A 24 26.18 -27.64 8.59
C THR A 24 27.02 -26.45 8.10
N ASP A 25 27.14 -26.28 6.79
CA ASP A 25 27.51 -25.00 6.22
C ASP A 25 26.25 -24.33 5.69
N GLY A 26 25.91 -23.22 6.35
CA GLY A 26 24.74 -22.42 6.06
C GLY A 26 24.75 -21.93 4.62
N VAL A 27 24.03 -22.63 3.75
CA VAL A 27 23.63 -22.12 2.45
C VAL A 27 22.49 -21.14 2.73
N GLY A 28 22.79 -19.83 2.69
CA GLY A 28 21.77 -18.79 2.74
C GLY A 28 20.68 -19.08 1.71
N SER A 29 19.44 -19.00 2.14
CA SER A 29 18.27 -19.21 1.30
C SER A 29 18.38 -18.34 0.02
N PRO A 30 18.20 -18.92 -1.17
CA PRO A 30 18.22 -18.18 -2.42
C PRO A 30 16.94 -17.34 -2.63
N PHE A 31 16.01 -17.37 -1.70
CA PHE A 31 14.76 -16.60 -1.69
C PHE A 31 14.94 -15.53 -0.64
N GLY A 32 14.87 -14.27 -1.04
CA GLY A 32 15.04 -13.04 -0.26
C GLY A 32 14.76 -13.08 1.26
N PRO A 33 14.87 -11.98 1.98
CA PRO A 33 14.81 -12.01 3.42
C PRO A 33 13.50 -12.69 3.90
N GLU A 34 13.66 -13.64 4.81
CA GLU A 34 12.56 -14.28 5.52
C GLU A 34 11.63 -13.20 6.10
N ALA A 35 10.31 -13.42 6.04
CA ALA A 35 9.37 -12.54 6.71
C ALA A 35 9.77 -12.40 8.16
N ASP A 36 9.86 -11.16 8.63
CA ASP A 36 10.00 -10.94 10.06
C ASP A 36 8.78 -11.56 10.77
N PRO A 37 8.96 -12.51 11.66
CA PRO A 37 7.84 -13.07 12.40
C PRO A 37 7.15 -11.96 13.17
N ILE A 38 5.81 -11.88 13.07
CA ILE A 38 5.03 -10.99 13.93
C ILE A 38 5.26 -11.50 15.37
N PRO A 39 5.96 -10.73 16.23
CA PRO A 39 6.29 -11.23 17.57
C PRO A 39 5.01 -11.52 18.36
N ASP A 40 5.03 -12.60 19.15
CA ASP A 40 3.98 -12.86 20.12
C ASP A 40 3.94 -11.71 21.15
N VAL A 41 2.88 -10.94 21.11
CA VAL A 41 2.67 -9.73 21.93
C VAL A 41 2.35 -10.03 23.41
N SER A 42 2.38 -11.30 23.84
CA SER A 42 1.94 -11.68 25.18
C SER A 42 2.93 -11.28 26.31
N GLN A 43 4.12 -10.79 26.00
CA GLN A 43 5.17 -10.51 27.01
C GLN A 43 5.78 -9.11 26.97
N THR A 44 5.36 -8.22 26.06
CA THR A 44 5.82 -6.82 26.03
C THR A 44 4.70 -5.88 26.44
N ARG A 45 5.05 -4.80 27.16
CA ARG A 45 4.14 -3.67 27.42
C ARG A 45 3.41 -3.36 26.13
N GLN A 46 2.08 -3.29 26.16
CA GLN A 46 1.28 -2.96 24.99
C GLN A 46 1.76 -1.64 24.38
N PRO A 47 1.92 -1.55 23.05
CA PRO A 47 2.30 -0.29 22.42
C PRO A 47 1.19 0.74 22.65
N ASP A 48 1.57 2.00 22.82
CA ASP A 48 0.62 3.08 22.99
C ASP A 48 -0.32 3.21 21.78
N ILE A 49 0.23 3.00 20.58
CA ILE A 49 -0.56 3.01 19.33
C ILE A 49 -0.03 1.96 18.34
N THR A 50 -0.95 1.33 17.63
CA THR A 50 -0.65 0.51 16.44
C THR A 50 -1.35 1.11 15.24
N VAL A 51 -0.58 1.46 14.21
CA VAL A 51 -1.10 1.96 12.93
C VAL A 51 -0.63 1.10 11.77
N MET A 52 -1.39 1.12 10.69
CA MET A 52 -1.05 0.46 9.43
C MET A 52 -1.27 1.43 8.28
N THR A 53 -0.36 1.47 7.30
CA THR A 53 -0.62 2.08 6.00
C THR A 53 -0.57 1.03 4.91
N GLN A 54 -1.48 1.14 3.93
CA GLN A 54 -1.60 0.21 2.83
C GLN A 54 -2.08 0.93 1.57
N ASN A 55 -1.24 1.02 0.56
CA ASN A 55 -1.69 1.27 -0.80
C ASN A 55 -2.42 0.02 -1.29
N MET A 56 -3.69 0.17 -1.71
CA MET A 56 -4.55 -0.97 -2.07
C MET A 56 -4.35 -1.43 -3.51
N TYR A 57 -3.64 -0.65 -4.31
CA TYR A 57 -3.43 -0.83 -5.73
C TYR A 57 -4.75 -0.90 -6.51
N VAL A 58 -4.96 0.01 -7.43
CA VAL A 58 -6.16 0.03 -8.28
C VAL A 58 -6.37 -1.28 -9.07
N GLY A 59 -5.27 -2.00 -9.35
CA GLY A 59 -5.28 -3.30 -10.04
C GLY A 59 -4.90 -3.22 -11.52
N ALA A 60 -4.45 -2.05 -11.98
CA ALA A 60 -3.91 -1.82 -13.32
C ALA A 60 -2.94 -0.64 -13.28
N ASP A 61 -2.06 -0.53 -14.28
CA ASP A 61 -1.16 0.61 -14.46
C ASP A 61 -1.95 1.83 -14.97
N VAL A 62 -2.49 2.61 -14.03
CA VAL A 62 -3.28 3.81 -14.34
C VAL A 62 -2.40 4.92 -14.89
N ASP A 63 -1.16 5.03 -14.44
CA ASP A 63 -0.22 6.04 -14.94
C ASP A 63 0.07 5.83 -16.43
N ALA A 64 0.21 4.57 -16.86
CA ALA A 64 0.34 4.24 -18.29
C ALA A 64 -0.92 4.61 -19.09
N VAL A 65 -2.12 4.36 -18.56
CA VAL A 65 -3.37 4.75 -19.21
C VAL A 65 -3.47 6.28 -19.32
N ILE A 66 -3.22 7.01 -18.23
CA ILE A 66 -3.21 8.48 -18.24
C ILE A 66 -2.15 9.01 -19.22
N GLY A 67 -0.97 8.37 -19.24
CA GLY A 67 0.11 8.75 -20.15
C GLY A 67 -0.27 8.73 -21.62
N VAL A 68 -1.08 7.75 -22.07
CA VAL A 68 -1.58 7.73 -23.46
C VAL A 68 -2.72 8.69 -23.67
N LEU A 69 -3.62 8.89 -22.71
CA LEU A 69 -4.74 9.84 -22.80
C LEU A 69 -4.31 11.32 -22.99
N VAL A 70 -3.08 11.66 -22.62
CA VAL A 70 -2.52 12.99 -22.87
C VAL A 70 -1.83 13.11 -24.24
N THR A 71 -1.71 12.03 -25.02
CA THR A 71 -1.17 12.05 -26.37
C THR A 71 -2.28 12.39 -27.39
N PRO A 72 -1.95 12.93 -28.59
CA PRO A 72 -2.95 13.25 -29.60
C PRO A 72 -3.43 12.04 -30.42
N ASP A 73 -3.00 10.81 -30.16
CA ASP A 73 -3.37 9.60 -30.93
C ASP A 73 -4.46 8.78 -30.21
N PRO A 74 -5.74 8.89 -30.61
CA PRO A 74 -6.82 8.15 -29.96
C PRO A 74 -6.80 6.62 -30.24
N ALA A 75 -5.95 6.14 -31.14
CA ALA A 75 -5.84 4.69 -31.38
C ALA A 75 -5.12 3.97 -30.23
N ASP A 76 -4.20 4.66 -29.57
CA ASP A 76 -3.46 4.11 -28.43
C ASP A 76 -4.34 4.08 -27.17
N ASP A 77 -5.28 5.01 -27.00
CA ASP A 77 -6.17 5.15 -25.84
C ASP A 77 -6.98 3.88 -25.60
N LEU A 78 -7.65 3.37 -26.64
CA LEU A 78 -8.48 2.17 -26.53
C LEU A 78 -7.66 0.93 -26.22
N SER A 79 -6.47 0.80 -26.81
CA SER A 79 -5.56 -0.32 -26.56
C SER A 79 -5.08 -0.34 -25.13
N ALA A 80 -4.66 0.81 -24.60
CA ALA A 80 -4.22 0.93 -23.20
C ALA A 80 -5.36 0.66 -22.21
N LEU A 81 -6.57 1.18 -22.51
CA LEU A 81 -7.75 0.93 -21.68
C LEU A 81 -8.10 -0.56 -21.64
N LEU A 82 -8.12 -1.25 -22.78
CA LEU A 82 -8.42 -2.69 -22.82
C LEU A 82 -7.35 -3.52 -22.09
N ALA A 83 -6.08 -3.15 -22.18
CA ALA A 83 -5.02 -3.78 -21.43
C ALA A 83 -5.20 -3.58 -19.91
N ALA A 84 -5.55 -2.37 -19.48
CA ALA A 84 -5.82 -2.07 -18.08
C ALA A 84 -7.06 -2.85 -17.56
N ILE A 85 -8.11 -2.98 -18.35
CA ILE A 85 -9.30 -3.79 -17.99
C ILE A 85 -8.91 -5.26 -17.82
N SER A 86 -8.12 -5.83 -18.72
CA SER A 86 -7.63 -7.21 -18.59
C SER A 86 -6.83 -7.40 -17.30
N THR A 87 -5.95 -6.47 -16.97
CA THR A 87 -5.15 -6.52 -15.74
C THR A 87 -6.03 -6.38 -14.49
N LEU A 88 -7.05 -5.52 -14.52
CA LEU A 88 -8.05 -5.39 -13.45
C LEU A 88 -8.77 -6.70 -13.15
N GLU A 89 -9.19 -7.43 -14.21
CA GLU A 89 -9.82 -8.74 -14.09
C GLU A 89 -8.86 -9.79 -13.52
N GLU A 90 -7.61 -9.81 -13.98
CA GLU A 90 -6.57 -10.74 -13.53
C GLU A 90 -6.19 -10.50 -12.06
N THR A 91 -6.05 -9.25 -11.63
CA THR A 91 -5.68 -8.87 -10.27
C THR A 91 -6.82 -9.01 -9.27
N HIS A 92 -8.04 -9.11 -9.71
CA HIS A 92 -9.26 -9.49 -8.98
C HIS A 92 -9.37 -8.91 -7.57
N PHE A 93 -9.76 -7.65 -7.46
CA PHE A 93 -9.79 -6.92 -6.19
C PHE A 93 -10.52 -7.65 -5.04
N PRO A 94 -11.67 -8.34 -5.23
CA PRO A 94 -12.31 -9.03 -4.10
C PRO A 94 -11.40 -10.05 -3.39
N SER A 95 -10.58 -10.79 -4.12
CA SER A 95 -9.58 -11.69 -3.51
C SER A 95 -8.47 -10.94 -2.80
N ARG A 96 -8.03 -9.80 -3.35
CA ARG A 96 -7.02 -8.93 -2.73
C ARG A 96 -7.54 -8.29 -1.45
N ALA A 97 -8.78 -7.82 -1.46
CA ALA A 97 -9.45 -7.29 -0.26
C ALA A 97 -9.51 -8.32 0.87
N ALA A 98 -9.79 -9.59 0.56
CA ALA A 98 -9.75 -10.66 1.54
C ALA A 98 -8.34 -10.88 2.14
N ALA A 99 -7.28 -10.75 1.32
CA ALA A 99 -5.89 -10.84 1.77
C ALA A 99 -5.52 -9.64 2.66
N ILE A 100 -5.78 -8.40 2.22
CA ILE A 100 -5.57 -7.17 3.00
C ILE A 100 -6.33 -7.24 4.34
N ALA A 101 -7.59 -7.66 4.32
CA ALA A 101 -8.36 -7.85 5.56
C ALA A 101 -7.73 -8.91 6.49
N GLY A 102 -7.11 -9.95 5.93
CA GLY A 102 -6.32 -10.93 6.67
C GLY A 102 -5.08 -10.32 7.34
N GLU A 103 -4.38 -9.42 6.66
CA GLU A 103 -3.24 -8.69 7.22
C GLU A 103 -3.67 -7.75 8.35
N ILE A 104 -4.74 -6.98 8.15
CA ILE A 104 -5.34 -6.13 9.19
C ILE A 104 -5.78 -6.99 10.39
N ALA A 105 -6.36 -8.18 10.15
CA ALA A 105 -6.77 -9.08 11.22
C ALA A 105 -5.60 -9.60 12.06
N ARG A 106 -4.46 -9.87 11.44
CA ARG A 106 -3.23 -10.28 12.16
C ARG A 106 -2.58 -9.13 12.92
N ALA A 107 -2.52 -7.96 12.31
CA ALA A 107 -1.88 -6.78 12.88
C ALA A 107 -2.73 -6.08 13.96
N ARG A 108 -4.07 -6.10 13.81
CA ARG A 108 -5.03 -5.44 14.72
C ARG A 108 -4.69 -3.97 14.96
N PRO A 109 -4.41 -3.15 13.92
CA PRO A 109 -4.11 -1.75 14.11
C PRO A 109 -5.30 -1.01 14.73
N HIS A 110 -5.03 0.06 15.46
CA HIS A 110 -6.06 1.01 15.90
C HIS A 110 -6.58 1.81 14.71
N VAL A 111 -5.65 2.20 13.82
CA VAL A 111 -5.94 3.03 12.65
C VAL A 111 -5.25 2.46 11.43
N VAL A 112 -5.93 2.49 10.29
CA VAL A 112 -5.41 2.12 8.97
C VAL A 112 -5.52 3.32 8.04
N GLY A 113 -4.40 3.76 7.46
CA GLY A 113 -4.37 4.68 6.31
C GLY A 113 -4.38 3.86 5.02
N LEU A 114 -5.35 4.12 4.17
CA LEU A 114 -5.49 3.46 2.88
C LEU A 114 -5.24 4.46 1.76
N GLN A 115 -4.48 4.05 0.75
CA GLN A 115 -4.29 4.76 -0.50
C GLN A 115 -4.86 3.90 -1.64
N GLU A 116 -5.18 4.53 -2.76
CA GLU A 116 -5.82 3.89 -3.92
C GLU A 116 -7.14 3.18 -3.57
N VAL A 117 -7.97 3.87 -2.77
CA VAL A 117 -9.32 3.43 -2.45
C VAL A 117 -10.23 3.72 -3.65
N SER A 118 -10.14 2.86 -4.65
CA SER A 118 -10.67 3.14 -5.98
C SER A 118 -12.14 2.76 -6.15
N ILE A 119 -12.83 3.54 -7.00
CA ILE A 119 -14.12 3.16 -7.61
C ILE A 119 -13.88 3.11 -9.12
N VAL A 120 -14.05 1.94 -9.70
CA VAL A 120 -13.94 1.69 -11.14
C VAL A 120 -15.32 1.36 -11.68
N ASP A 121 -15.75 2.13 -12.67
CA ASP A 121 -17.04 1.94 -13.34
C ASP A 121 -16.84 2.01 -14.85
N ILE A 122 -16.89 0.86 -15.51
CA ILE A 122 -16.64 0.72 -16.94
C ILE A 122 -17.79 -0.05 -17.57
N SER A 123 -18.58 0.62 -18.43
CA SER A 123 -19.65 0.02 -19.19
C SER A 123 -19.47 0.31 -20.68
N LEU A 124 -18.98 -0.68 -21.42
CA LEU A 124 -18.71 -0.62 -22.86
C LEU A 124 -19.46 -1.76 -23.57
N PRO A 125 -20.79 -1.67 -23.72
CA PRO A 125 -21.61 -2.76 -24.25
C PRO A 125 -21.20 -3.29 -25.62
N PRO A 126 -20.71 -2.45 -26.57
CA PRO A 126 -20.23 -2.94 -27.87
C PRO A 126 -19.03 -3.90 -27.76
N LEU A 127 -18.27 -3.81 -26.67
CA LEU A 127 -17.08 -4.65 -26.38
C LEU A 127 -17.40 -5.76 -25.40
N GLY A 128 -18.64 -5.82 -24.87
CA GLY A 128 -19.01 -6.80 -23.85
C GLY A 128 -18.35 -6.57 -22.49
N VAL A 129 -17.88 -5.34 -22.23
CA VAL A 129 -17.23 -4.98 -20.95
C VAL A 129 -18.25 -4.31 -20.04
N ASP A 130 -18.34 -4.83 -18.81
CA ASP A 130 -19.15 -4.28 -17.72
C ASP A 130 -18.44 -4.56 -16.40
N VAL A 131 -17.76 -3.57 -15.84
CA VAL A 131 -16.97 -3.67 -14.61
C VAL A 131 -17.47 -2.61 -13.64
N HIS A 132 -17.87 -3.04 -12.45
CA HIS A 132 -18.19 -2.15 -11.34
C HIS A 132 -17.50 -2.63 -10.07
N LEU A 133 -16.56 -1.84 -9.57
CA LEU A 133 -15.77 -2.13 -8.37
C LEU A 133 -15.76 -0.90 -7.47
N ASP A 134 -16.22 -1.06 -6.23
CA ASP A 134 -16.01 -0.09 -5.15
C ASP A 134 -15.21 -0.79 -4.05
N PHE A 135 -13.96 -0.36 -3.87
CA PHE A 135 -12.98 -1.06 -3.03
C PHE A 135 -13.34 -1.03 -1.55
N LEU A 136 -13.84 0.10 -1.09
CA LEU A 136 -14.04 0.32 0.33
C LEU A 136 -15.13 -0.56 0.95
N PRO A 137 -16.34 -0.65 0.37
CA PRO A 137 -17.36 -1.58 0.86
C PRO A 137 -16.92 -3.05 0.83
N VAL A 138 -16.16 -3.45 -0.20
CA VAL A 138 -15.65 -4.82 -0.31
C VAL A 138 -14.66 -5.13 0.82
N LEU A 139 -13.71 -4.23 1.09
CA LEU A 139 -12.76 -4.39 2.20
C LEU A 139 -13.48 -4.40 3.56
N LEU A 140 -14.42 -3.48 3.78
CA LEU A 140 -15.18 -3.42 5.05
C LEU A 140 -16.01 -4.68 5.28
N ALA A 141 -16.60 -5.26 4.22
CA ALA A 141 -17.29 -6.53 4.31
C ALA A 141 -16.36 -7.68 4.71
N GLU A 142 -15.16 -7.75 4.13
CA GLU A 142 -14.13 -8.74 4.47
C GLU A 142 -13.62 -8.59 5.91
N LEU A 143 -13.46 -7.37 6.40
CA LEU A 143 -13.13 -7.10 7.80
C LEU A 143 -14.25 -7.55 8.74
N SER A 144 -15.50 -7.20 8.41
CA SER A 144 -16.68 -7.59 9.19
C SER A 144 -16.85 -9.11 9.25
N ALA A 145 -16.62 -9.81 8.14
CA ALA A 145 -16.66 -11.28 8.09
C ALA A 145 -15.62 -11.96 9.01
N ARG A 146 -14.56 -11.24 9.38
CA ARG A 146 -13.53 -11.65 10.35
C ARG A 146 -13.81 -11.18 11.78
N GLY A 147 -14.99 -10.60 12.02
CA GLY A 147 -15.38 -10.07 13.34
C GLY A 147 -14.68 -8.76 13.70
N LEU A 148 -14.10 -8.06 12.72
CA LEU A 148 -13.46 -6.77 12.92
C LEU A 148 -14.44 -5.63 12.64
N GLN A 149 -14.42 -4.63 13.50
CA GLN A 149 -15.35 -3.50 13.44
C GLN A 149 -14.59 -2.21 13.07
N TYR A 150 -14.18 -2.12 11.80
CA TYR A 150 -13.59 -0.90 11.27
C TYR A 150 -14.65 -0.03 10.62
N GLU A 151 -14.47 1.28 10.74
CA GLU A 151 -15.30 2.29 10.07
C GLU A 151 -14.42 3.36 9.43
N VAL A 152 -14.98 4.05 8.44
CA VAL A 152 -14.31 5.16 7.74
C VAL A 152 -14.42 6.40 8.61
N ALA A 153 -13.28 6.90 9.10
CA ALA A 153 -13.22 8.16 9.83
C ALA A 153 -13.15 9.37 8.88
N ALA A 154 -12.35 9.27 7.82
CA ALA A 154 -12.17 10.34 6.83
C ALA A 154 -11.83 9.77 5.45
N ARG A 155 -12.16 10.53 4.39
CA ARG A 155 -11.87 10.19 2.99
C ARG A 155 -11.62 11.46 2.18
N VAL A 156 -10.61 11.45 1.30
CA VAL A 156 -10.32 12.54 0.37
C VAL A 156 -10.21 11.98 -1.05
N ARG A 157 -10.74 12.72 -2.02
CA ARG A 157 -10.67 12.35 -3.45
C ARG A 157 -9.41 12.89 -4.09
N ASN A 158 -8.63 12.00 -4.70
CA ASN A 158 -7.36 12.28 -5.37
C ASN A 158 -7.49 12.34 -6.89
N ILE A 159 -8.03 11.29 -7.50
CA ILE A 159 -8.20 11.20 -8.95
C ILE A 159 -9.67 11.16 -9.30
N GLU A 160 -10.00 11.86 -10.39
CA GLU A 160 -11.32 11.83 -11.00
C GLU A 160 -11.10 11.80 -12.52
N ALA A 161 -11.33 10.63 -13.11
CA ALA A 161 -11.09 10.38 -14.52
C ALA A 161 -12.34 9.82 -15.20
N THR A 162 -12.83 10.54 -16.19
CA THR A 162 -13.92 10.14 -17.09
C THR A 162 -13.48 10.39 -18.55
N PRO A 163 -12.43 9.66 -19.00
CA PRO A 163 -11.79 9.97 -20.28
C PRO A 163 -12.68 9.68 -21.48
N LEU A 164 -13.59 8.72 -21.35
CA LEU A 164 -14.52 8.30 -22.41
C LEU A 164 -15.92 8.06 -21.82
N PRO A 165 -17.00 8.20 -22.62
CA PRO A 165 -18.33 7.79 -22.19
C PRO A 165 -18.37 6.33 -21.75
N GLY A 166 -18.89 6.06 -20.56
CA GLY A 166 -18.96 4.74 -19.97
C GLY A 166 -17.67 4.27 -19.28
N VAL A 167 -16.68 5.15 -19.09
CA VAL A 167 -15.46 4.86 -18.32
C VAL A 167 -15.29 5.91 -17.23
N SER A 168 -15.24 5.45 -15.99
CA SER A 168 -15.00 6.28 -14.81
C SER A 168 -14.04 5.60 -13.85
N LEU A 169 -13.05 6.34 -13.39
CA LEU A 169 -12.17 5.99 -12.28
C LEU A 169 -12.19 7.13 -11.28
N ILE A 170 -12.48 6.78 -10.05
CA ILE A 170 -12.30 7.64 -8.88
C ILE A 170 -11.26 6.98 -8.00
N ASP A 171 -10.30 7.74 -7.53
CA ASP A 171 -9.32 7.28 -6.56
C ASP A 171 -9.34 8.19 -5.34
N ASP A 172 -9.40 7.57 -4.16
CA ASP A 172 -9.48 8.26 -2.89
C ASP A 172 -8.42 7.73 -1.92
N ASP A 173 -8.09 8.52 -0.90
CA ASP A 173 -7.43 8.04 0.32
C ASP A 173 -8.44 8.01 1.47
N ALA A 174 -8.23 7.09 2.42
CA ALA A 174 -9.11 6.98 3.58
C ALA A 174 -8.35 6.64 4.87
N ILE A 175 -8.92 7.05 5.99
CA ILE A 175 -8.56 6.55 7.32
C ILE A 175 -9.69 5.63 7.80
N LEU A 176 -9.32 4.39 8.17
CA LEU A 176 -10.18 3.49 8.92
C LEU A 176 -9.75 3.46 10.38
N VAL A 177 -10.72 3.34 11.29
CA VAL A 177 -10.50 3.18 12.72
C VAL A 177 -11.23 1.95 13.28
N ASP A 178 -10.59 1.24 14.21
CA ASP A 178 -11.28 0.20 14.98
C ASP A 178 -12.24 0.87 15.98
N ARG A 179 -13.53 0.89 15.64
CA ARG A 179 -14.59 1.56 16.40
C ARG A 179 -14.74 1.10 17.85
N ASN A 180 -14.15 -0.04 18.22
CA ASN A 180 -14.20 -0.54 19.59
C ASN A 180 -13.03 -0.05 20.46
N ARG A 181 -11.97 0.52 19.83
CA ARG A 181 -10.73 0.92 20.51
C ARG A 181 -10.32 2.36 20.25
N VAL A 182 -11.00 3.03 19.32
CA VAL A 182 -10.66 4.39 18.90
C VAL A 182 -11.90 5.26 19.01
N GLU A 183 -11.79 6.36 19.73
CA GLU A 183 -12.80 7.42 19.76
C GLU A 183 -12.36 8.54 18.80
N VAL A 184 -13.19 8.83 17.81
CA VAL A 184 -12.94 9.90 16.82
C VAL A 184 -13.62 11.18 17.28
N HIS A 185 -12.88 12.30 17.34
CA HIS A 185 -13.39 13.60 17.78
C HIS A 185 -13.61 14.56 16.62
N GLU A 186 -12.61 14.67 15.74
CA GLU A 186 -12.63 15.59 14.61
C GLU A 186 -11.94 14.96 13.42
N THR A 187 -12.46 15.25 12.24
CA THR A 187 -11.87 14.78 10.97
C THR A 187 -11.79 15.93 9.97
N SER A 188 -10.78 15.87 9.10
CA SER A 188 -10.64 16.80 7.97
C SER A 188 -10.19 16.04 6.71
N ALA A 189 -10.63 16.53 5.56
CA ALA A 189 -10.22 16.06 4.26
C ALA A 189 -9.94 17.27 3.37
N GLN A 190 -8.73 17.38 2.84
CA GLN A 190 -8.32 18.53 2.04
C GLN A 190 -7.47 18.09 0.85
N ARG A 191 -7.67 18.74 -0.28
CA ARG A 191 -6.79 18.63 -1.45
C ARG A 191 -5.62 19.61 -1.30
N PHE A 192 -4.44 19.20 -1.74
CA PHE A 192 -3.31 20.11 -1.84
C PHE A 192 -3.61 21.24 -2.84
N THR A 193 -3.06 22.41 -2.59
CA THR A 193 -3.01 23.49 -3.58
C THR A 193 -1.98 23.15 -4.66
N ALA A 194 -0.85 22.57 -4.22
CA ALA A 194 0.19 22.06 -5.11
C ALA A 194 -0.23 20.69 -5.68
N ASN A 195 -0.75 20.66 -6.90
CA ASN A 195 -1.11 19.44 -7.62
C ASN A 195 -1.11 19.67 -9.14
N LEU A 196 -1.25 18.60 -9.94
CA LEU A 196 -1.25 18.66 -11.40
C LEU A 196 -2.54 19.24 -11.96
N GLY A 197 -3.67 19.03 -11.29
CA GLY A 197 -4.98 19.51 -11.75
C GLY A 197 -5.51 18.76 -12.96
N ALA A 198 -6.14 19.47 -13.89
CA ALA A 198 -6.67 18.90 -15.13
C ALA A 198 -5.52 18.61 -16.11
N VAL A 199 -5.22 17.35 -16.36
CA VAL A 199 -4.13 16.90 -17.24
C VAL A 199 -4.59 16.51 -18.63
N ALA A 200 -5.87 16.09 -18.77
CA ALA A 200 -6.52 15.79 -20.04
C ALA A 200 -8.03 16.08 -19.94
N PRO A 201 -8.79 16.12 -21.06
CA PRO A 201 -10.23 16.22 -21.00
C PRO A 201 -10.85 15.10 -20.16
N GLY A 202 -11.60 15.47 -19.12
CA GLY A 202 -12.21 14.53 -18.20
C GLY A 202 -11.24 13.83 -17.22
N VAL A 203 -9.97 14.28 -17.11
CA VAL A 203 -8.98 13.69 -16.20
C VAL A 203 -8.40 14.77 -15.29
N VAL A 204 -8.67 14.65 -14.00
CA VAL A 204 -8.15 15.53 -12.94
C VAL A 204 -7.30 14.72 -11.98
N LEU A 205 -6.04 15.11 -11.83
CA LEU A 205 -5.10 14.58 -10.86
C LEU A 205 -4.92 15.62 -9.76
N ALA A 206 -5.47 15.34 -8.59
CA ALA A 206 -5.34 16.17 -7.42
C ALA A 206 -5.04 15.25 -6.25
N ARG A 207 -3.97 15.51 -5.54
CA ARG A 207 -3.64 14.77 -4.32
C ARG A 207 -4.14 15.52 -3.11
N GLY A 208 -4.26 14.82 -1.98
CA GLY A 208 -4.76 15.39 -0.75
C GLY A 208 -4.33 14.63 0.48
N TRP A 209 -4.87 15.03 1.61
CA TRP A 209 -4.69 14.33 2.88
C TRP A 209 -5.98 14.29 3.68
N VAL A 210 -6.06 13.33 4.55
CA VAL A 210 -7.10 13.21 5.55
C VAL A 210 -6.48 13.22 6.93
N THR A 211 -7.18 13.82 7.90
CA THR A 211 -6.78 13.80 9.30
C THR A 211 -7.93 13.31 10.19
N ALA A 212 -7.56 12.69 11.31
CA ALA A 212 -8.47 12.34 12.38
C ALA A 212 -7.80 12.66 13.72
N ALA A 213 -8.47 13.48 14.55
CA ALA A 213 -8.15 13.64 15.96
C ALA A 213 -8.86 12.53 16.72
N VAL A 214 -8.12 11.69 17.41
CA VAL A 214 -8.63 10.47 18.05
C VAL A 214 -8.12 10.32 19.47
N THR A 215 -8.87 9.57 20.29
CA THR A 215 -8.40 9.06 21.58
C THR A 215 -8.26 7.54 21.50
N ILE A 216 -7.11 7.03 21.93
CA ILE A 216 -6.78 5.61 22.01
C ILE A 216 -6.25 5.35 23.42
N GLU A 217 -6.91 4.46 24.20
CA GLU A 217 -6.51 4.17 25.58
C GLU A 217 -6.30 5.45 26.42
N GLU A 218 -7.27 6.36 26.36
CA GLU A 218 -7.29 7.66 27.09
C GLU A 218 -6.22 8.66 26.63
N ARG A 219 -5.51 8.40 25.51
CA ARG A 219 -4.47 9.28 24.97
C ARG A 219 -4.91 9.90 23.65
N PRO A 220 -4.76 11.22 23.50
CA PRO A 220 -5.08 11.90 22.25
C PRO A 220 -3.98 11.73 21.22
N TYR A 221 -4.39 11.60 19.93
CA TYR A 221 -3.49 11.56 18.76
C TYR A 221 -4.10 12.34 17.62
N THR A 222 -3.25 12.93 16.79
CA THR A 222 -3.62 13.39 15.45
C THR A 222 -3.03 12.42 14.43
N ILE A 223 -3.91 11.81 13.65
CA ILE A 223 -3.52 10.87 12.59
C ILE A 223 -3.72 11.55 11.25
N ALA A 224 -2.74 11.48 10.36
CA ALA A 224 -2.83 11.93 8.98
C ALA A 224 -2.49 10.79 8.03
N SER A 225 -3.25 10.65 6.94
CA SER A 225 -2.97 9.77 5.82
C SER A 225 -2.97 10.56 4.52
N THR A 226 -2.04 10.25 3.61
CA THR A 226 -1.88 10.95 2.34
C THR A 226 -1.27 10.04 1.28
N HIS A 227 -1.52 10.37 0.02
CA HIS A 227 -0.86 9.81 -1.15
C HIS A 227 -0.33 10.98 -2.00
N LEU A 228 0.99 11.16 -2.00
CA LEU A 228 1.61 12.25 -2.75
C LEU A 228 1.72 11.92 -4.24
N GLU A 229 2.12 12.90 -5.04
CA GLU A 229 2.13 12.75 -6.50
C GLU A 229 3.10 11.66 -6.96
N SER A 230 2.64 10.84 -7.88
CA SER A 230 3.39 9.72 -8.47
C SER A 230 4.32 10.17 -9.61
N GLY A 231 5.19 9.26 -10.06
CA GLY A 231 6.01 9.43 -11.25
C GLY A 231 7.39 10.03 -11.00
N ASP A 232 8.24 9.89 -12.04
CA ASP A 232 9.66 10.30 -12.01
C ASP A 232 9.95 11.46 -13.00
N ALA A 233 8.92 12.15 -13.54
CA ALA A 233 9.11 13.27 -14.46
C ALA A 233 9.79 14.46 -13.74
N PRO A 234 10.58 15.28 -14.45
CA PRO A 234 11.25 16.44 -13.88
C PRO A 234 10.27 17.38 -13.18
N GLY A 235 10.58 17.75 -11.93
CA GLY A 235 9.79 18.66 -11.11
C GLY A 235 8.76 17.99 -10.21
N LEU A 236 8.49 16.69 -10.35
CA LEU A 236 7.57 15.98 -9.46
C LEU A 236 8.14 15.80 -8.04
N ASP A 237 9.45 15.73 -7.90
CA ASP A 237 10.13 15.77 -6.59
C ASP A 237 9.86 17.09 -5.85
N GLN A 238 9.86 18.22 -6.57
CA GLN A 238 9.54 19.53 -6.01
C GLN A 238 8.04 19.66 -5.70
N LEU A 239 7.19 19.06 -6.52
CA LEU A 239 5.74 19.01 -6.27
C LEU A 239 5.45 18.24 -4.99
N ARG A 240 6.03 17.04 -4.80
CA ARG A 240 5.90 16.27 -3.56
C ARG A 240 6.44 17.02 -2.33
N ALA A 241 7.53 17.75 -2.48
CA ALA A 241 8.04 18.60 -1.41
C ALA A 241 7.07 19.73 -1.02
N ALA A 242 6.41 20.34 -2.02
CA ALA A 242 5.38 21.35 -1.77
C ALA A 242 4.14 20.75 -1.08
N GLN A 243 3.69 19.59 -1.54
CA GLN A 243 2.59 18.85 -0.91
C GLN A 243 2.93 18.48 0.57
N ALA A 244 4.14 17.99 0.82
CA ALA A 244 4.60 17.72 2.18
C ALA A 244 4.64 18.99 3.05
N ALA A 245 5.03 20.13 2.49
CA ALA A 245 5.03 21.40 3.22
C ALA A 245 3.62 21.88 3.59
N GLU A 246 2.63 21.73 2.71
CA GLU A 246 1.23 22.02 3.02
C GLU A 246 0.70 21.11 4.14
N LEU A 247 1.00 19.80 4.07
CA LEU A 247 0.63 18.84 5.13
C LEU A 247 1.26 19.22 6.47
N VAL A 248 2.56 19.52 6.50
CA VAL A 248 3.26 19.96 7.71
C VAL A 248 2.64 21.23 8.29
N GLN A 249 2.27 22.18 7.44
CA GLN A 249 1.61 23.41 7.87
C GLN A 249 0.22 23.11 8.49
N ALA A 250 -0.54 22.22 7.89
CA ALA A 250 -1.85 21.80 8.42
C ALA A 250 -1.74 21.08 9.78
N LEU A 251 -0.63 20.37 10.01
CA LEU A 251 -0.34 19.65 11.26
C LEU A 251 0.45 20.49 12.28
N ALA A 252 0.60 21.80 12.05
CA ALA A 252 1.32 22.65 12.98
C ALA A 252 0.63 22.73 14.34
N GLY A 253 1.40 22.51 15.40
CA GLY A 253 0.86 22.55 16.78
C GLY A 253 0.11 21.31 17.24
N THR A 254 -0.10 20.29 16.37
CA THR A 254 -0.69 19.02 16.76
C THR A 254 0.39 18.07 17.30
N THR A 255 0.15 17.48 18.46
CA THR A 255 1.02 16.44 19.07
C THR A 255 0.22 15.66 20.11
N PRO A 256 0.45 14.35 20.24
CA PRO A 256 1.23 13.46 19.36
C PRO A 256 0.63 13.32 17.95
N THR A 257 1.49 13.23 16.94
CA THR A 257 1.07 13.16 15.53
C THR A 257 1.65 11.93 14.85
N VAL A 258 0.83 11.24 14.06
CA VAL A 258 1.24 10.19 13.13
C VAL A 258 0.91 10.63 11.72
N VAL A 259 1.89 10.57 10.82
CA VAL A 259 1.70 10.75 9.37
C VAL A 259 2.04 9.44 8.70
N MET A 260 1.17 8.91 7.89
CA MET A 260 1.37 7.67 7.16
C MET A 260 0.82 7.75 5.74
N GLY A 261 1.34 6.92 4.85
CA GLY A 261 0.87 6.87 3.47
C GLY A 261 1.95 6.48 2.48
N ASP A 262 1.55 6.49 1.22
CA ASP A 262 2.42 6.42 0.07
C ASP A 262 2.88 7.84 -0.30
N LEU A 263 4.13 8.14 -0.02
CA LEU A 263 4.68 9.47 -0.26
C LEU A 263 5.41 9.57 -1.60
N ASN A 264 5.43 8.48 -2.38
CA ASN A 264 5.96 8.40 -3.74
C ASN A 264 7.40 8.93 -3.91
N ASP A 265 8.15 9.02 -2.81
CA ASP A 265 9.54 9.48 -2.83
C ASP A 265 10.42 8.72 -1.83
N VAL A 266 11.71 8.74 -2.05
CA VAL A 266 12.68 7.95 -1.28
C VAL A 266 13.28 8.73 -0.10
N PRO A 267 13.87 8.04 0.90
CA PRO A 267 14.58 8.70 1.98
C PRO A 267 15.66 9.66 1.47
N GLY A 268 15.71 10.86 2.06
CA GLY A 268 16.67 11.90 1.69
C GLY A 268 16.22 12.80 0.53
N SER A 269 15.05 12.54 -0.08
CA SER A 269 14.45 13.44 -1.07
C SER A 269 14.04 14.78 -0.49
N PRO A 270 13.73 15.79 -1.32
CA PRO A 270 13.21 17.08 -0.83
C PRO A 270 11.96 16.94 0.05
N MET A 271 11.01 16.08 -0.34
CA MET A 271 9.82 15.76 0.45
C MET A 271 10.19 15.22 1.83
N TYR A 272 11.07 14.22 1.87
CA TYR A 272 11.52 13.58 3.10
C TYR A 272 12.19 14.59 4.05
N GLN A 273 13.04 15.48 3.51
CA GLN A 273 13.70 16.55 4.29
C GLN A 273 12.67 17.55 4.88
N VAL A 274 11.59 17.85 4.18
CA VAL A 274 10.51 18.72 4.70
C VAL A 274 9.85 18.06 5.92
N LEU A 275 9.55 16.77 5.88
CA LEU A 275 8.94 16.06 7.01
C LEU A 275 9.90 15.97 8.21
N GLU A 276 11.15 15.58 7.99
CA GLU A 276 12.15 15.54 9.07
C GLU A 276 12.41 16.92 9.67
N GLY A 277 12.52 17.96 8.82
CA GLY A 277 12.71 19.35 9.24
C GLY A 277 11.55 19.89 10.09
N ALA A 278 10.37 19.29 9.99
CA ALA A 278 9.21 19.58 10.82
C ALA A 278 9.17 18.77 12.14
N GLY A 279 10.23 18.03 12.45
CA GLY A 279 10.33 17.22 13.66
C GLY A 279 9.59 15.88 13.60
N LEU A 280 9.20 15.44 12.41
CA LEU A 280 8.63 14.12 12.18
C LEU A 280 9.78 13.09 12.07
N THR A 281 9.67 12.00 12.82
CA THR A 281 10.65 10.90 12.84
C THR A 281 10.16 9.74 11.98
N ASP A 282 10.94 9.33 11.00
CA ASP A 282 10.69 8.11 10.22
C ASP A 282 10.88 6.88 11.10
N ILE A 283 9.81 6.13 11.30
CA ILE A 283 9.78 4.96 12.21
C ILE A 283 10.63 3.82 11.66
N TRP A 284 10.68 3.63 10.33
CA TRP A 284 11.56 2.61 9.78
C TRP A 284 13.03 2.93 10.03
N ALA A 285 13.46 4.14 9.73
CA ALA A 285 14.84 4.57 9.92
C ALA A 285 15.26 4.53 11.42
N ALA A 286 14.33 4.89 12.31
CA ALA A 286 14.56 4.90 13.75
C ALA A 286 14.68 3.50 14.37
N LEU A 287 13.80 2.58 13.98
CA LEU A 287 13.69 1.26 14.61
C LEU A 287 14.42 0.14 13.85
N ARG A 288 14.73 0.35 12.57
CA ARG A 288 15.39 -0.60 11.68
C ARG A 288 16.63 0.02 10.99
N PRO A 289 17.54 0.66 11.74
CA PRO A 289 18.69 1.33 11.14
C PRO A 289 19.54 0.33 10.33
N GLY A 290 19.96 0.77 9.13
CA GLY A 290 20.79 -0.04 8.23
C GLY A 290 20.03 -1.03 7.35
N THR A 291 18.68 -1.05 7.42
CA THR A 291 17.84 -1.82 6.49
C THR A 291 17.10 -0.89 5.53
N SER A 292 16.97 -1.28 4.25
CA SER A 292 16.34 -0.45 3.23
C SER A 292 14.85 -0.25 3.44
N GLY A 293 14.14 -1.28 3.90
CA GLY A 293 12.69 -1.25 4.10
C GLY A 293 11.89 -0.99 2.83
N TYR A 294 12.37 -1.46 1.68
CA TYR A 294 11.70 -1.26 0.40
C TYR A 294 10.27 -1.77 0.40
N THR A 295 9.35 -0.99 -0.17
CA THR A 295 7.92 -1.27 -0.17
C THR A 295 7.32 -1.38 -1.57
N CYS A 296 8.03 -0.98 -2.64
CA CYS A 296 7.50 -0.92 -4.01
C CYS A 296 8.47 -1.49 -5.03
N CYS A 297 8.00 -2.09 -6.12
CA CYS A 297 6.66 -2.49 -6.47
C CYS A 297 6.68 -3.90 -7.04
N HIS A 298 5.60 -4.64 -6.89
CA HIS A 298 5.36 -5.87 -7.63
C HIS A 298 5.03 -5.56 -9.10
N ALA A 299 4.93 -6.60 -9.93
CA ALA A 299 4.48 -6.46 -11.31
C ALA A 299 3.00 -6.01 -11.35
N ALA A 300 2.61 -5.27 -12.39
CA ALA A 300 1.25 -4.74 -12.53
C ALA A 300 0.15 -5.82 -12.49
N ASP A 301 0.44 -7.04 -12.98
CA ASP A 301 -0.47 -8.19 -12.91
C ASP A 301 -0.36 -8.96 -11.59
N LEU A 302 0.49 -8.53 -10.65
CA LEU A 302 0.75 -9.16 -9.35
C LEU A 302 1.20 -10.63 -9.42
N SER A 303 1.71 -11.09 -10.56
CA SER A 303 2.06 -12.50 -10.83
C SER A 303 3.46 -12.90 -10.40
N ASN A 304 4.36 -11.93 -10.22
CA ASN A 304 5.77 -12.19 -9.89
C ASN A 304 5.90 -13.08 -8.64
N ARG A 305 6.85 -14.02 -8.68
CA ARG A 305 7.02 -15.03 -7.62
C ARG A 305 7.86 -14.54 -6.46
N VAL A 306 8.74 -13.60 -6.72
CA VAL A 306 9.70 -13.03 -5.78
C VAL A 306 9.46 -11.53 -5.72
N GLN A 307 9.57 -10.97 -4.54
CA GLN A 307 9.46 -9.55 -4.28
C GLN A 307 10.61 -8.80 -4.99
N PRO A 308 10.29 -7.86 -5.92
CA PRO A 308 11.30 -7.10 -6.66
C PRO A 308 11.54 -5.69 -6.07
N PHE A 309 11.11 -5.42 -4.85
CA PHE A 309 11.10 -4.09 -4.26
C PHE A 309 12.49 -3.45 -4.25
N HIS A 310 12.55 -2.20 -4.67
CA HIS A 310 13.80 -1.44 -4.76
C HIS A 310 13.66 0.03 -4.32
N LYS A 311 12.44 0.46 -3.97
CA LYS A 311 12.14 1.80 -3.43
C LYS A 311 11.38 1.65 -2.12
N ARG A 312 11.65 2.50 -1.14
CA ARG A 312 10.80 2.71 0.04
C ARG A 312 10.10 4.03 -0.15
N ILE A 313 8.80 3.97 -0.41
CA ILE A 313 7.94 5.10 -0.69
C ILE A 313 6.73 5.17 0.23
N ASP A 314 6.41 4.08 0.92
CA ASP A 314 5.43 4.05 1.99
C ASP A 314 6.11 4.31 3.34
N TYR A 315 5.45 5.09 4.19
CA TYR A 315 6.03 5.57 5.43
C TYR A 315 5.05 5.60 6.59
N VAL A 316 5.61 5.50 7.80
CA VAL A 316 5.00 5.94 9.03
C VAL A 316 5.98 6.88 9.71
N PHE A 317 5.60 8.14 9.82
CA PHE A 317 6.31 9.17 10.57
C PHE A 317 5.57 9.49 11.87
N VAL A 318 6.29 9.83 12.92
CA VAL A 318 5.70 10.28 14.18
C VAL A 318 6.38 11.53 14.72
N ARG A 319 5.59 12.34 15.44
CA ARG A 319 6.07 13.44 16.25
C ARG A 319 5.37 13.36 17.60
N ASP A 320 6.12 13.06 18.67
CA ASP A 320 5.55 12.83 20.01
C ASP A 320 5.50 14.08 20.89
N GLY A 321 6.09 15.18 20.43
CA GLY A 321 6.08 16.47 21.12
C GLY A 321 7.16 16.66 22.18
N ARG A 322 8.07 15.69 22.34
CA ARG A 322 9.19 15.79 23.28
C ARG A 322 10.51 15.85 22.55
N GLU A 323 11.29 16.90 22.78
CA GLU A 323 12.64 16.98 22.25
C GLU A 323 13.54 15.93 22.94
N GLY A 324 14.23 15.12 22.13
CA GLY A 324 15.32 14.23 22.57
C GLY A 324 14.89 12.83 23.06
N GLU A 325 13.62 12.50 23.15
CA GLU A 325 13.18 11.12 23.45
C GLU A 325 13.20 10.25 22.19
N LYS A 326 13.72 9.03 22.35
CA LYS A 326 13.74 8.05 21.26
C LYS A 326 12.40 7.34 21.19
N VAL A 327 11.80 7.34 20.01
CA VAL A 327 10.66 6.45 19.72
C VAL A 327 11.08 5.00 19.91
N THR A 328 10.26 4.23 20.61
CA THR A 328 10.48 2.78 20.81
C THR A 328 9.29 2.02 20.25
N GLY A 329 9.52 0.76 19.86
CA GLY A 329 8.47 -0.07 19.29
C GLY A 329 8.96 -0.98 18.21
N GLN A 330 8.09 -1.28 17.26
CA GLN A 330 8.35 -2.15 16.12
C GLN A 330 7.72 -1.59 14.86
N ILE A 331 8.35 -1.83 13.72
CA ILE A 331 7.77 -1.63 12.40
C ILE A 331 8.04 -2.86 11.54
N LEU A 332 7.02 -3.30 10.81
CA LEU A 332 7.04 -4.50 9.97
C LEU A 332 6.46 -4.16 8.61
N ARG A 333 6.91 -4.86 7.58
CA ARG A 333 6.19 -4.98 6.31
C ARG A 333 5.20 -6.14 6.39
N VAL A 334 4.13 -6.05 5.61
CA VAL A 334 3.13 -7.11 5.38
C VAL A 334 2.85 -7.21 3.90
N GLY A 335 2.44 -8.40 3.44
CA GLY A 335 2.18 -8.64 2.02
C GLY A 335 3.45 -8.70 1.17
N ASP A 336 4.62 -8.97 1.76
CA ASP A 336 5.93 -8.83 1.10
C ASP A 336 6.72 -10.14 0.98
N VAL A 337 6.19 -11.25 1.49
CA VAL A 337 6.86 -12.56 1.39
C VAL A 337 6.06 -13.55 0.54
N PRO A 338 6.71 -14.51 -0.15
CA PRO A 338 6.02 -15.46 -1.01
C PRO A 338 4.88 -16.25 -0.33
N ALA A 339 4.92 -16.40 1.00
CA ALA A 339 3.87 -17.03 1.78
C ALA A 339 2.57 -16.20 1.81
N ASP A 340 2.65 -14.89 1.67
CA ASP A 340 1.50 -13.98 1.66
C ASP A 340 0.71 -14.03 0.35
N ARG A 341 1.29 -14.62 -0.70
CA ARG A 341 0.59 -14.81 -1.97
C ARG A 341 -0.59 -15.78 -1.80
N PHE A 342 -1.70 -15.44 -2.40
CA PHE A 342 -2.94 -16.23 -2.33
C PHE A 342 -3.43 -16.65 -3.73
N PRO A 343 -4.36 -17.61 -3.86
CA PRO A 343 -4.93 -18.01 -5.14
C PRO A 343 -5.76 -16.87 -5.75
N GLY A 344 -5.42 -16.45 -6.95
CA GLY A 344 -6.22 -15.58 -7.81
C GLY A 344 -6.92 -16.38 -8.92
N PRO A 345 -7.66 -15.70 -9.84
CA PRO A 345 -8.38 -16.36 -10.92
C PRO A 345 -7.47 -17.15 -11.89
N ALA A 346 -6.33 -16.59 -12.26
CA ALA A 346 -5.41 -17.19 -13.24
C ALA A 346 -4.12 -17.72 -12.58
N HIS A 347 -3.64 -17.06 -11.55
CA HIS A 347 -2.39 -17.38 -10.87
C HIS A 347 -2.44 -16.93 -9.40
N ARG A 348 -1.37 -17.20 -8.64
CA ARG A 348 -1.26 -16.66 -7.27
C ARG A 348 -0.90 -15.18 -7.35
N LEU A 349 -1.62 -14.38 -6.58
CA LEU A 349 -1.51 -12.92 -6.53
C LEU A 349 -0.83 -12.45 -5.24
N TRP A 350 -0.29 -11.25 -5.28
CA TRP A 350 -0.02 -10.41 -4.11
C TRP A 350 -1.26 -9.57 -3.76
N ALA A 351 -1.35 -9.12 -2.53
CA ALA A 351 -2.49 -8.31 -2.06
C ALA A 351 -2.52 -6.91 -2.68
N SER A 352 -1.34 -6.36 -2.92
CA SER A 352 -1.08 -5.06 -3.56
C SER A 352 0.25 -5.15 -4.31
N ASP A 353 0.55 -4.20 -5.15
CA ASP A 353 1.89 -4.00 -5.70
C ASP A 353 2.85 -3.35 -4.69
N HIS A 354 2.33 -2.83 -3.57
CA HIS A 354 3.08 -2.36 -2.41
C HIS A 354 3.03 -3.35 -1.25
N ALA A 355 4.09 -3.35 -0.44
CA ALA A 355 4.01 -3.88 0.92
C ALA A 355 3.32 -2.87 1.83
N GLY A 356 2.42 -3.34 2.69
CA GLY A 356 1.90 -2.53 3.78
C GLY A 356 2.94 -2.36 4.90
N LEU A 357 2.80 -1.30 5.69
CA LEU A 357 3.59 -1.07 6.89
C LEU A 357 2.72 -1.11 8.14
N VAL A 358 3.13 -1.90 9.13
CA VAL A 358 2.51 -1.92 10.45
C VAL A 358 3.51 -1.38 11.46
N ALA A 359 3.18 -0.26 12.10
CA ALA A 359 3.98 0.33 13.15
C ALA A 359 3.28 0.20 14.51
N ARG A 360 3.97 -0.36 15.48
CA ARG A 360 3.60 -0.44 16.89
C ARG A 360 4.56 0.42 17.66
N VAL A 361 4.12 1.58 18.10
CA VAL A 361 5.00 2.59 18.69
C VAL A 361 4.53 3.02 20.07
N ASN A 362 5.50 3.30 20.94
CA ASN A 362 5.28 3.97 22.20
C ASN A 362 5.58 5.46 21.96
N MET A 363 4.54 6.25 21.98
CA MET A 363 4.60 7.68 21.92
C MET A 363 4.32 8.18 23.35
N HIS A 364 5.36 8.69 24.01
CA HIS A 364 5.24 9.17 25.39
C HIS A 364 4.55 10.55 25.39
N GLY A 365 3.28 10.57 24.95
CA GLY A 365 2.45 11.76 24.99
C GLY A 365 2.42 12.39 26.38
N LEU A 366 2.30 13.71 26.43
CA LEU A 366 2.04 14.43 27.67
C LEU A 366 0.83 13.79 28.36
N ILE A 367 1.05 13.15 29.52
CA ILE A 367 -0.03 12.91 30.45
C ILE A 367 -0.40 14.30 30.98
N PRO A 368 -1.66 14.75 30.86
CA PRO A 368 -2.06 16.06 31.37
C PRO A 368 -1.80 16.21 32.87
#